data_c86b3859ec342acfdda9b33c119dbaef
#
_entry.id   c86b3859ec342acfdda9b33c119dbaef
#
_cell.length_a   1.000
_cell.length_b   1.000
_cell.length_c   1.000
_cell.angle_alpha   90.00
_cell.angle_beta   90.00
_cell.angle_gamma   90.00
#
_symmetry.space_group_name_H-M   'P 1'
#
loop_
_entity.id
_entity.type
_entity.pdbx_description
1 polymer ?
#
loop_
_entity_poly.entity_id
_entity_poly.type
_entity_poly.pdbx_seq_one_letter_code
_entity_poly.pdbx_strand_id
1 'polypeptide(L)'
;EYVAANLLSLEKANLMMQAIEQDRDATRTVNEVDSDDEAPQQRESLCTRLSQAEMEAELERREQLMRTGKSSGVTDQWRVYTGIINGIRKGSPLRLMVQASAGTGKSFLLTTVYLWCIVNGKKAQGCAPTGIAAANVEIPGTEVNAITIHNLLDLDGDLQTKLDFAKLGHPKVARLMSLEVLF
;
A
#
# COMPACT_ATOMS: atom_id res chain seq x y z
N GLU A 1 -4.35 -26.89 -29.03
CA GLU A 1 -4.21 -25.41 -28.83
C GLU A 1 -4.01 -25.04 -27.37
N TYR A 2 -4.74 -25.62 -26.43
CA TYR A 2 -4.66 -25.28 -24.98
C TYR A 2 -3.29 -25.66 -24.36
N VAL A 3 -2.67 -26.71 -24.78
CA VAL A 3 -1.33 -27.17 -24.32
C VAL A 3 -0.22 -26.22 -24.79
N ALA A 4 -0.31 -25.73 -26.01
CA ALA A 4 0.66 -24.79 -26.57
C ALA A 4 0.64 -23.43 -25.90
N ALA A 5 -0.54 -22.94 -25.51
CA ALA A 5 -0.69 -21.67 -24.78
C ALA A 5 -0.11 -21.75 -23.36
N ASN A 6 -0.23 -22.90 -22.68
CA ASN A 6 0.36 -23.12 -21.37
C ASN A 6 1.89 -23.27 -21.41
N LEU A 7 2.44 -23.90 -22.44
CA LEU A 7 3.89 -23.99 -22.64
C LEU A 7 4.53 -22.62 -22.88
N LEU A 8 3.93 -21.78 -23.72
CA LEU A 8 4.37 -20.39 -23.94
C LEU A 8 4.30 -19.52 -22.68
N SER A 9 3.32 -19.76 -21.82
CA SER A 9 3.21 -19.09 -20.52
C SER A 9 4.30 -19.52 -19.55
N LEU A 10 4.66 -20.81 -19.54
CA LEU A 10 5.72 -21.36 -18.70
C LEU A 10 7.11 -20.88 -19.14
N GLU A 11 7.36 -20.82 -20.45
CA GLU A 11 8.61 -20.29 -21.00
C GLU A 11 8.80 -18.79 -20.67
N LYS A 12 7.76 -17.99 -20.77
CA LYS A 12 7.80 -16.59 -20.37
C LYS A 12 8.05 -16.42 -18.87
N ALA A 13 7.45 -17.25 -18.03
CA ALA A 13 7.68 -17.25 -16.59
C ALA A 13 9.14 -17.62 -16.26
N ASN A 14 9.69 -18.64 -16.93
CA ASN A 14 11.08 -19.05 -16.74
C ASN A 14 12.07 -17.96 -17.20
N LEU A 15 11.83 -17.30 -18.33
CA LEU A 15 12.66 -16.19 -18.81
C LEU A 15 12.61 -14.99 -17.82
N MET A 16 11.45 -14.72 -17.23
CA MET A 16 11.29 -13.67 -16.22
C MET A 16 12.05 -14.01 -14.92
N MET A 17 12.00 -15.27 -14.49
CA MET A 17 12.77 -15.74 -13.32
C MET A 17 14.28 -15.68 -13.56
N GLN A 18 14.76 -16.06 -14.74
CA GLN A 18 16.17 -15.96 -15.11
C GLN A 18 16.65 -14.50 -15.14
N ALA A 19 15.84 -13.57 -15.65
CA ALA A 19 16.16 -12.15 -15.64
C ALA A 19 16.28 -11.58 -14.22
N ILE A 20 15.40 -12.02 -13.30
CA ILE A 20 15.43 -11.63 -11.89
C ILE A 20 16.67 -12.21 -11.18
N GLU A 21 17.06 -13.45 -11.48
CA GLU A 21 18.27 -14.06 -10.92
C GLU A 21 19.54 -13.35 -11.43
N GLN A 22 19.61 -13.02 -12.72
CA GLN A 22 20.74 -12.27 -13.28
C GLN A 22 20.89 -10.87 -12.68
N ASP A 23 19.77 -10.20 -12.39
CA ASP A 23 19.76 -8.87 -11.73
C ASP A 23 20.20 -8.96 -10.26
N ARG A 24 19.83 -10.06 -9.56
CA ARG A 24 20.30 -10.36 -8.19
C ARG A 24 21.80 -10.65 -8.14
N ASP A 25 22.34 -11.39 -9.09
CA ASP A 25 23.76 -11.70 -9.17
C ASP A 25 24.59 -10.47 -9.56
N ALA A 26 24.09 -9.62 -10.44
CA ALA A 26 24.70 -8.33 -10.76
C ALA A 26 24.74 -7.37 -9.55
N THR A 27 23.72 -7.42 -8.69
CA THR A 27 23.67 -6.60 -7.45
C THR A 27 24.58 -7.18 -6.37
N ARG A 28 24.84 -8.49 -6.38
CA ARG A 28 25.70 -9.17 -5.40
C ARG A 28 27.18 -8.92 -5.65
N THR A 29 27.60 -8.80 -6.88
CA THR A 29 29.00 -8.50 -7.27
C THR A 29 29.43 -7.06 -7.00
N VAL A 30 28.49 -6.14 -6.79
CA VAL A 30 28.77 -4.73 -6.46
C VAL A 30 28.98 -4.54 -4.94
N ASN A 31 28.58 -5.49 -4.10
CA ASN A 31 28.63 -5.38 -2.64
C ASN A 31 29.85 -6.04 -1.98
N GLU A 32 30.82 -6.55 -2.75
CA GLU A 32 32.02 -7.21 -2.21
C GLU A 32 33.32 -6.38 -2.34
N VAL A 33 33.24 -5.07 -2.50
CA VAL A 33 34.43 -4.20 -2.46
C VAL A 33 34.24 -3.12 -1.41
N ASP A 34 35.09 -3.23 -0.39
CA ASP A 34 35.52 -2.27 0.62
C ASP A 34 34.52 -1.82 1.71
N SER A 35 34.77 -2.43 2.86
CA SER A 35 34.54 -1.88 4.20
C SER A 35 35.44 -0.67 4.42
N ASP A 36 34.92 0.53 4.31
CA ASP A 36 35.41 1.70 5.06
C ASP A 36 34.22 2.57 5.48
N ASP A 37 34.28 3.00 6.73
CA ASP A 37 33.29 3.73 7.49
C ASP A 37 32.81 5.02 6.78
N GLU A 38 31.68 4.96 6.07
CA GLU A 38 30.87 6.14 5.82
C GLU A 38 29.40 5.83 6.12
N ALA A 39 28.83 6.66 7.01
CA ALA A 39 27.42 6.63 7.37
C ALA A 39 26.51 6.52 6.12
N PRO A 40 25.42 5.75 6.17
CA PRO A 40 24.53 5.62 5.02
C PRO A 40 23.98 7.00 4.66
N GLN A 41 24.54 7.60 3.62
CA GLN A 41 23.93 8.74 2.98
C GLN A 41 22.57 8.29 2.50
N GLN A 42 21.54 8.84 3.12
CA GLN A 42 20.16 8.72 2.71
C GLN A 42 20.11 9.02 1.21
N ARG A 43 19.81 7.99 0.40
CA ARG A 43 19.34 8.22 -0.96
C ARG A 43 17.99 8.93 -0.82
N GLU A 44 18.04 10.23 -0.69
CA GLU A 44 16.90 11.09 -0.97
C GLU A 44 16.53 10.85 -2.43
N SER A 45 15.60 9.91 -2.64
CA SER A 45 14.93 9.85 -3.92
C SER A 45 14.27 11.21 -4.11
N LEU A 46 14.62 11.90 -5.17
CA LEU A 46 14.03 13.15 -5.65
C LEU A 46 12.56 12.95 -6.08
N CYS A 47 11.77 12.24 -5.30
CA CYS A 47 10.33 12.28 -5.41
C CYS A 47 9.87 13.57 -4.75
N THR A 48 9.68 14.59 -5.56
CA THR A 48 9.07 15.84 -5.12
C THR A 48 7.75 15.49 -4.42
N ARG A 49 7.67 15.81 -3.14
CA ARG A 49 6.44 15.58 -2.36
C ARG A 49 5.33 16.45 -2.95
N LEU A 50 4.19 15.86 -3.24
CA LEU A 50 3.05 16.60 -3.76
C LEU A 50 2.56 17.61 -2.73
N SER A 51 2.25 18.80 -3.20
CA SER A 51 1.56 19.82 -2.41
C SER A 51 0.13 19.38 -2.08
N GLN A 52 -0.48 20.03 -1.12
CA GLN A 52 -1.87 19.77 -0.75
C GLN A 52 -2.82 19.89 -1.96
N ALA A 53 -2.63 20.92 -2.78
CA ALA A 53 -3.45 21.14 -3.98
C ALA A 53 -3.28 20.03 -5.03
N GLU A 54 -2.06 19.53 -5.21
CA GLU A 54 -1.79 18.41 -6.13
C GLU A 54 -2.38 17.09 -5.61
N MET A 55 -2.36 16.85 -4.29
CA MET A 55 -3.02 15.70 -3.68
C MET A 55 -4.54 15.76 -3.83
N GLU A 56 -5.14 16.94 -3.67
CA GLU A 56 -6.57 17.17 -3.89
C GLU A 56 -6.96 16.94 -5.36
N ALA A 57 -6.15 17.43 -6.31
CA ALA A 57 -6.37 17.21 -7.74
C ALA A 57 -6.26 15.73 -8.12
N GLU A 58 -5.27 15.00 -7.57
CA GLU A 58 -5.14 13.56 -7.78
C GLU A 58 -6.33 12.79 -7.19
N LEU A 59 -6.81 13.20 -6.00
CA LEU A 59 -8.00 12.61 -5.39
C LEU A 59 -9.22 12.81 -6.29
N GLU A 60 -9.46 14.04 -6.78
CA GLU A 60 -10.58 14.34 -7.68
C GLU A 60 -10.50 13.53 -8.97
N ARG A 61 -9.31 13.43 -9.58
CA ARG A 61 -9.07 12.61 -10.76
C ARG A 61 -9.44 11.13 -10.51
N ARG A 62 -9.05 10.57 -9.37
CA ARG A 62 -9.37 9.18 -8.98
C ARG A 62 -10.86 8.98 -8.73
N GLU A 63 -11.49 9.92 -8.04
CA GLU A 63 -12.93 9.91 -7.83
C GLU A 63 -13.70 9.94 -9.15
N GLN A 64 -13.27 10.77 -10.09
CA GLN A 64 -13.90 10.87 -11.42
C GLN A 64 -13.76 9.56 -12.21
N LEU A 65 -12.61 8.89 -12.15
CA LEU A 65 -12.42 7.58 -12.77
C LEU A 65 -13.37 6.52 -12.20
N MET A 66 -13.65 6.56 -10.90
CA MET A 66 -14.62 5.65 -10.27
C MET A 66 -16.06 5.98 -10.63
N ARG A 67 -16.40 7.25 -10.88
CA ARG A 67 -17.75 7.69 -11.29
C ARG A 67 -18.05 7.33 -12.75
N THR A 68 -17.06 7.50 -13.64
CA THR A 68 -17.22 7.40 -15.10
C THR A 68 -16.99 6.01 -15.68
N GLY A 69 -17.16 4.96 -14.87
CA GLY A 69 -17.03 3.58 -15.37
C GLY A 69 -17.76 3.36 -16.70
N LYS A 70 -17.25 2.41 -17.52
CA LYS A 70 -17.67 2.15 -18.93
C LYS A 70 -19.16 1.81 -19.13
N SER A 71 -19.98 1.81 -18.11
CA SER A 71 -21.41 1.51 -18.15
C SER A 71 -22.20 2.72 -17.61
N SER A 72 -23.33 3.02 -18.21
CA SER A 72 -24.26 4.06 -17.78
C SER A 72 -24.88 3.76 -16.40
N GLY A 73 -24.14 3.97 -15.32
CA GLY A 73 -24.60 3.74 -13.96
C GLY A 73 -23.51 4.00 -12.93
N VAL A 74 -23.92 4.07 -11.66
CA VAL A 74 -23.00 4.20 -10.54
C VAL A 74 -22.17 2.92 -10.45
N THR A 75 -20.84 3.03 -10.59
CA THR A 75 -19.96 1.87 -10.48
C THR A 75 -19.97 1.28 -9.07
N ASP A 76 -19.73 -0.03 -8.94
CA ASP A 76 -19.61 -0.66 -7.64
C ASP A 76 -18.45 -0.06 -6.82
N GLN A 77 -17.35 0.31 -7.47
CA GLN A 77 -16.24 1.00 -6.82
C GLN A 77 -16.68 2.33 -6.20
N TRP A 78 -17.42 3.14 -6.95
CA TRP A 78 -17.93 4.42 -6.45
C TRP A 78 -18.90 4.25 -5.28
N ARG A 79 -19.78 3.25 -5.36
CA ARG A 79 -20.72 2.93 -4.28
C ARG A 79 -19.99 2.52 -3.00
N VAL A 80 -18.99 1.64 -3.11
CA VAL A 80 -18.19 1.21 -1.97
C VAL A 80 -17.37 2.37 -1.41
N TYR A 81 -16.71 3.15 -2.29
CA TYR A 81 -15.95 4.34 -1.91
C TYR A 81 -16.80 5.30 -1.08
N THR A 82 -17.93 5.73 -1.60
CA THR A 82 -18.82 6.67 -0.91
C THR A 82 -19.37 6.13 0.40
N GLY A 83 -19.64 4.83 0.45
CA GLY A 83 -20.05 4.14 1.69
C GLY A 83 -18.97 4.21 2.76
N ILE A 84 -17.71 3.96 2.41
CA ILE A 84 -16.56 4.04 3.32
C ILE A 84 -16.37 5.49 3.81
N ILE A 85 -16.32 6.45 2.89
CA ILE A 85 -16.12 7.86 3.23
C ILE A 85 -17.22 8.38 4.17
N ASN A 86 -18.46 8.01 3.88
CA ASN A 86 -19.57 8.39 4.75
C ASN A 86 -19.49 7.75 6.14
N GLY A 87 -19.01 6.50 6.22
CA GLY A 87 -18.75 5.84 7.49
C GLY A 87 -17.68 6.56 8.32
N ILE A 88 -16.54 6.89 7.68
CA ILE A 88 -15.45 7.63 8.32
C ILE A 88 -15.92 9.01 8.80
N ARG A 89 -16.66 9.75 7.97
CA ARG A 89 -17.19 11.07 8.31
C ARG A 89 -18.14 11.05 9.52
N LYS A 90 -18.93 9.98 9.63
CA LYS A 90 -19.85 9.82 10.79
C LYS A 90 -19.13 9.49 12.10
N GLY A 91 -17.85 9.13 12.05
CA GLY A 91 -17.08 8.73 13.23
C GLY A 91 -17.58 7.46 13.91
N SER A 92 -18.43 6.70 13.24
CA SER A 92 -18.91 5.41 13.77
C SER A 92 -17.87 4.31 13.53
N PRO A 93 -17.68 3.37 14.46
CA PRO A 93 -16.80 2.23 14.24
C PRO A 93 -17.21 1.45 12.99
N LEU A 94 -16.35 1.43 11.98
CA LEU A 94 -16.59 0.73 10.72
C LEU A 94 -15.61 -0.44 10.59
N ARG A 95 -16.15 -1.64 10.42
CA ARG A 95 -15.36 -2.83 10.05
C ARG A 95 -15.89 -3.33 8.72
N LEU A 96 -15.09 -3.18 7.66
CA LEU A 96 -15.50 -3.51 6.31
C LEU A 96 -14.50 -4.48 5.66
N MET A 97 -15.03 -5.54 5.06
CA MET A 97 -14.27 -6.40 4.17
C MET A 97 -14.74 -6.17 2.73
N VAL A 98 -13.82 -5.84 1.85
CA VAL A 98 -14.10 -5.69 0.41
C VAL A 98 -13.58 -6.92 -0.33
N GLN A 99 -14.49 -7.76 -0.79
CA GLN A 99 -14.17 -8.95 -1.56
C GLN A 99 -14.58 -8.76 -3.02
N ALA A 100 -13.65 -9.02 -3.93
CA ALA A 100 -13.89 -8.95 -5.37
C ALA A 100 -12.81 -9.74 -6.12
N SER A 101 -13.06 -10.10 -7.38
CA SER A 101 -12.12 -10.83 -8.23
C SER A 101 -10.81 -10.07 -8.45
N ALA A 102 -9.77 -10.78 -8.92
CA ALA A 102 -8.52 -10.12 -9.35
C ALA A 102 -8.80 -9.13 -10.49
N GLY A 103 -8.03 -8.04 -10.57
CA GLY A 103 -8.16 -7.03 -11.62
C GLY A 103 -9.35 -6.07 -11.49
N THR A 104 -10.19 -6.17 -10.46
CA THR A 104 -11.36 -5.29 -10.26
C THR A 104 -11.03 -3.92 -9.66
N GLY A 105 -9.76 -3.61 -9.45
CA GLY A 105 -9.33 -2.31 -8.92
C GLY A 105 -9.44 -2.15 -7.40
N LYS A 106 -9.40 -3.23 -6.61
CA LYS A 106 -9.41 -3.16 -5.14
C LYS A 106 -8.30 -2.27 -4.57
N SER A 107 -7.07 -2.44 -5.06
CA SER A 107 -5.93 -1.64 -4.63
C SER A 107 -6.10 -0.16 -4.99
N PHE A 108 -6.66 0.13 -6.17
CA PHE A 108 -6.98 1.49 -6.56
C PHE A 108 -8.02 2.13 -5.63
N LEU A 109 -9.07 1.39 -5.27
CA LEU A 109 -10.07 1.83 -4.30
C LEU A 109 -9.44 2.10 -2.94
N LEU A 110 -8.64 1.16 -2.41
CA LEU A 110 -7.98 1.28 -1.12
C LEU A 110 -7.05 2.50 -1.07
N THR A 111 -6.17 2.67 -2.05
CA THR A 111 -5.25 3.80 -2.11
C THR A 111 -5.98 5.13 -2.27
N THR A 112 -7.13 5.15 -2.96
CA THR A 112 -7.96 6.35 -3.09
C THR A 112 -8.63 6.74 -1.75
N VAL A 113 -9.16 5.76 -1.01
CA VAL A 113 -9.69 6.02 0.35
C VAL A 113 -8.58 6.51 1.28
N TYR A 114 -7.40 5.93 1.18
CA TYR A 114 -6.26 6.34 2.00
C TYR A 114 -5.82 7.77 1.66
N LEU A 115 -5.71 8.12 0.36
CA LEU A 115 -5.43 9.49 -0.06
C LEU A 115 -6.48 10.46 0.44
N TRP A 116 -7.77 10.08 0.40
CA TRP A 116 -8.83 10.89 0.97
C TRP A 116 -8.62 11.14 2.47
N CYS A 117 -8.19 10.14 3.22
CA CYS A 117 -7.87 10.30 4.64
C CYS A 117 -6.76 11.34 4.84
N ILE A 118 -5.68 11.26 4.08
CA ILE A 118 -4.54 12.19 4.17
C ILE A 118 -5.00 13.62 3.84
N VAL A 119 -5.68 13.80 2.71
CA VAL A 119 -6.19 15.11 2.27
C VAL A 119 -7.11 15.75 3.32
N ASN A 120 -7.90 14.94 4.04
CA ASN A 120 -8.81 15.42 5.07
C ASN A 120 -8.21 15.38 6.49
N GLY A 121 -6.89 15.24 6.63
CA GLY A 121 -6.19 15.28 7.91
C GLY A 121 -6.51 14.13 8.87
N LYS A 122 -6.99 12.99 8.33
CA LYS A 122 -7.27 11.80 9.11
C LYS A 122 -6.00 10.98 9.33
N LYS A 123 -5.77 10.54 10.55
CA LYS A 123 -4.64 9.66 10.86
C LYS A 123 -4.94 8.24 10.39
N ALA A 124 -4.35 7.89 9.25
CA ALA A 124 -4.55 6.61 8.60
C ALA A 124 -3.23 5.83 8.46
N GLN A 125 -3.31 4.51 8.44
CA GLN A 125 -2.17 3.63 8.19
C GLN A 125 -2.62 2.44 7.34
N GLY A 126 -1.87 2.18 6.26
CA GLY A 126 -2.01 0.96 5.47
C GLY A 126 -1.16 -0.18 6.05
N CYS A 127 -1.68 -1.41 5.99
CA CYS A 127 -0.88 -2.58 6.32
C CYS A 127 -1.14 -3.73 5.34
N ALA A 128 -0.15 -4.61 5.21
CA ALA A 128 -0.22 -5.76 4.31
C ALA A 128 0.47 -6.99 4.92
N PRO A 129 0.13 -8.20 4.48
CA PRO A 129 0.73 -9.42 5.03
C PRO A 129 2.21 -9.59 4.66
N THR A 130 2.65 -9.04 3.52
CA THR A 130 4.04 -9.15 3.03
C THR A 130 4.61 -7.79 2.65
N GLY A 131 5.95 -7.68 2.60
CA GLY A 131 6.64 -6.47 2.16
C GLY A 131 6.29 -6.08 0.72
N ILE A 132 6.19 -7.07 -0.19
CA ILE A 132 5.80 -6.83 -1.59
C ILE A 132 4.37 -6.28 -1.66
N ALA A 133 3.44 -6.85 -0.90
CA ALA A 133 2.08 -6.34 -0.87
C ALA A 133 1.98 -4.93 -0.25
N ALA A 134 2.81 -4.64 0.76
CA ALA A 134 2.91 -3.31 1.34
C ALA A 134 3.45 -2.28 0.33
N ALA A 135 4.49 -2.62 -0.42
CA ALA A 135 5.06 -1.76 -1.45
C ALA A 135 4.07 -1.41 -2.58
N ASN A 136 3.08 -2.29 -2.83
CA ASN A 136 2.03 -2.03 -3.82
C ASN A 136 0.94 -1.04 -3.33
N VAL A 137 0.97 -0.65 -2.06
CA VAL A 137 0.04 0.34 -1.48
C VAL A 137 0.77 1.66 -1.38
N GLU A 138 1.00 2.28 -2.52
CA GLU A 138 1.70 3.55 -2.63
C GLU A 138 1.04 4.45 -3.67
N ILE A 139 1.06 5.76 -3.41
CA ILE A 139 0.84 6.80 -4.41
C ILE A 139 2.10 7.67 -4.39
N PRO A 140 2.92 7.65 -5.46
CA PRO A 140 4.17 8.39 -5.50
C PRO A 140 3.99 9.87 -5.17
N GLY A 141 4.90 10.42 -4.38
CA GLY A 141 4.85 11.81 -3.94
C GLY A 141 3.84 12.11 -2.82
N THR A 142 3.11 11.12 -2.31
CA THR A 142 2.18 11.26 -1.20
C THR A 142 2.64 10.48 0.04
N GLU A 143 1.91 10.65 1.16
CA GLU A 143 2.10 9.83 2.36
C GLU A 143 1.34 8.50 2.32
N VAL A 144 0.70 8.17 1.20
CA VAL A 144 0.03 6.88 1.01
C VAL A 144 1.07 5.78 0.91
N ASN A 145 1.24 5.04 1.98
CA ASN A 145 2.14 3.88 2.05
C ASN A 145 1.59 2.83 3.00
N ALA A 146 2.11 1.62 2.91
CA ALA A 146 1.78 0.58 3.86
C ALA A 146 3.04 -0.05 4.46
N ILE A 147 2.88 -0.63 5.63
CA ILE A 147 3.91 -1.44 6.29
C ILE A 147 3.39 -2.87 6.49
N THR A 148 4.26 -3.80 6.80
CA THR A 148 3.78 -5.16 7.10
C THR A 148 3.02 -5.19 8.42
N ILE A 149 2.03 -6.09 8.54
CA ILE A 149 1.27 -6.31 9.78
C ILE A 149 2.22 -6.64 10.93
N HIS A 150 3.26 -7.45 10.66
CA HIS A 150 4.29 -7.77 11.64
C HIS A 150 4.99 -6.53 12.20
N ASN A 151 5.36 -5.60 11.32
CA ASN A 151 6.00 -4.35 11.74
C ASN A 151 5.02 -3.41 12.47
N LEU A 152 3.78 -3.33 12.00
CA LEU A 152 2.75 -2.49 12.60
C LEU A 152 2.46 -2.90 14.04
N LEU A 153 2.27 -4.21 14.27
CA LEU A 153 1.86 -4.78 15.56
C LEU A 153 3.04 -5.34 16.37
N ASP A 154 4.26 -5.22 15.87
CA ASP A 154 5.46 -5.77 16.53
C ASP A 154 5.31 -7.26 16.84
N LEU A 155 4.84 -8.03 15.85
CA LEU A 155 4.63 -9.47 16.01
C LEU A 155 5.97 -10.22 15.96
N ASP A 156 6.09 -11.24 16.77
CA ASP A 156 7.18 -12.22 16.70
C ASP A 156 6.86 -13.38 15.74
N GLY A 157 7.77 -14.37 15.70
CA GLY A 157 7.58 -15.57 14.85
C GLY A 157 6.35 -16.40 15.19
N ASP A 158 5.85 -16.32 16.41
CA ASP A 158 4.65 -17.00 16.89
C ASP A 158 3.37 -16.13 16.73
N LEU A 159 3.47 -15.02 16.00
CA LEU A 159 2.42 -14.05 15.79
C LEU A 159 1.87 -13.41 17.07
N GLN A 160 2.70 -13.38 18.11
CA GLN A 160 2.39 -12.70 19.38
C GLN A 160 2.92 -11.27 19.33
N THR A 161 2.09 -10.32 19.74
CA THR A 161 2.56 -8.93 19.82
C THR A 161 3.44 -8.73 21.07
N LYS A 162 4.57 -8.04 20.88
CA LYS A 162 5.43 -7.59 21.97
C LYS A 162 4.98 -6.26 22.58
N LEU A 163 3.94 -5.64 22.00
CA LEU A 163 3.43 -4.37 22.48
C LEU A 163 2.59 -4.57 23.76
N ASP A 164 2.96 -3.85 24.80
CA ASP A 164 2.18 -3.73 26.01
C ASP A 164 1.26 -2.50 25.88
N PHE A 165 0.00 -2.74 25.56
CA PHE A 165 -0.98 -1.67 25.36
C PHE A 165 -1.33 -0.91 26.66
N ALA A 166 -0.94 -1.41 27.83
CA ALA A 166 -1.04 -0.65 29.08
C ALA A 166 0.04 0.46 29.17
N LYS A 167 1.12 0.34 28.41
CA LYS A 167 2.19 1.35 28.36
C LYS A 167 1.94 2.40 27.27
N LEU A 168 0.99 3.30 27.50
CA LEU A 168 0.61 4.35 26.55
C LEU A 168 1.77 5.27 26.15
N GLY A 169 2.82 5.37 26.96
CA GLY A 169 4.03 6.13 26.64
C GLY A 169 4.95 5.46 25.60
N HIS A 170 4.72 4.20 25.25
CA HIS A 170 5.50 3.54 24.20
C HIS A 170 5.15 4.10 22.82
N PRO A 171 6.14 4.57 22.01
CA PRO A 171 5.87 5.29 20.76
C PRO A 171 4.99 4.51 19.77
N LYS A 172 5.20 3.21 19.60
CA LYS A 172 4.36 2.36 18.72
C LYS A 172 2.93 2.26 19.23
N VAL A 173 2.74 2.10 20.54
CA VAL A 173 1.40 2.03 21.16
C VAL A 173 0.69 3.36 20.99
N ALA A 174 1.34 4.47 21.30
CA ALA A 174 0.79 5.80 21.13
C ALA A 174 0.38 6.09 19.68
N ARG A 175 1.23 5.65 18.71
CA ARG A 175 0.91 5.74 17.28
C ARG A 175 -0.35 4.94 16.93
N LEU A 176 -0.43 3.66 17.32
CA LEU A 176 -1.59 2.81 17.06
C LEU A 176 -2.88 3.36 17.65
N MET A 177 -2.82 3.83 18.90
CA MET A 177 -3.97 4.43 19.59
C MET A 177 -4.43 5.76 18.98
N SER A 178 -3.56 6.45 18.24
CA SER A 178 -3.89 7.69 17.54
C SER A 178 -4.52 7.49 16.17
N LEU A 179 -4.50 6.26 15.61
CA LEU A 179 -5.06 5.99 14.29
C LEU A 179 -6.59 6.09 14.31
N GLU A 180 -7.12 6.78 13.32
CA GLU A 180 -8.56 6.86 13.06
C GLU A 180 -8.99 5.82 12.04
N VAL A 181 -8.09 5.46 11.10
CA VAL A 181 -8.36 4.50 10.02
C VAL A 181 -7.19 3.55 9.86
N LEU A 182 -7.48 2.26 9.80
CA LEU A 182 -6.51 1.21 9.50
C LEU A 182 -7.01 0.40 8.29
N PHE A 183 -6.11 0.21 7.30
CA PHE A 183 -6.36 -0.55 6.07
C PHE A 183 -5.61 -1.87 6.05
#